data_c3bb5c0a5873d3ced2fe1c3749d6e027
#
_entry.id   c3bb5c0a5873d3ced2fe1c3749d6e027
#
_cell.length_a   1.000
_cell.length_b   1.000
_cell.length_c   1.000
_cell.angle_alpha   90.00
_cell.angle_beta   90.00
_cell.angle_gamma   90.00
#
_symmetry.space_group_name_H-M   'P 1'
#
loop_
_entity.id
_entity.type
_entity.pdbx_description
1 polymer ?
#
loop_
_entity_poly.entity_id
_entity_poly.type
_entity_poly.pdbx_seq_one_letter_code
_entity_poly.pdbx_strand_id
1 'polypeptide(L)'
;MDAHLERIGVPVLCFNGTRDALCRRDLMEQAIAPLSDRWTMHWVEGADHSFHVLRSSRRTDGDVMAEVGEAAGAWVARSIQR
;
A
#
# COMPACT_ATOMS: atom_id res chain seq x y z
N MET A 1 10.71 -10.23 15.11
CA MET A 1 9.79 -9.27 14.57
C MET A 1 8.85 -9.88 13.53
N ASP A 2 9.42 -10.59 12.62
CA ASP A 2 8.64 -11.11 11.50
C ASP A 2 7.69 -12.22 11.90
N ALA A 3 8.04 -12.99 12.95
CA ALA A 3 7.14 -14.03 13.44
C ALA A 3 5.81 -13.47 13.90
N HIS A 4 5.81 -12.23 14.42
CA HIS A 4 4.57 -11.58 14.82
C HIS A 4 3.66 -11.30 13.61
N LEU A 5 4.24 -10.81 12.51
CA LEU A 5 3.49 -10.55 11.29
C LEU A 5 2.94 -11.82 10.69
N GLU A 6 3.72 -12.90 10.73
CA GLU A 6 3.29 -14.17 10.18
C GLU A 6 2.10 -14.77 10.92
N ARG A 7 1.91 -14.37 12.18
CA ARG A 7 0.81 -14.87 12.99
C ARG A 7 -0.49 -14.11 12.79
N ILE A 8 -0.45 -12.98 12.08
CA ILE A 8 -1.67 -12.23 11.79
C ILE A 8 -2.43 -12.99 10.72
N GLY A 9 -3.55 -13.58 11.11
CA GLY A 9 -4.35 -14.40 10.21
C GLY A 9 -5.39 -13.65 9.41
N VAL A 10 -5.50 -12.32 9.59
CA VAL A 10 -6.49 -11.52 8.89
C VAL A 10 -5.88 -10.86 7.65
N PRO A 11 -6.71 -10.58 6.62
CA PRO A 11 -6.21 -9.85 5.45
C PRO A 11 -5.72 -8.46 5.83
N VAL A 12 -4.66 -8.01 5.17
CA VAL A 12 -4.07 -6.70 5.43
C VAL A 12 -3.89 -5.97 4.10
N LEU A 13 -4.29 -4.70 4.07
CA LEU A 13 -4.04 -3.82 2.93
C LEU A 13 -3.09 -2.72 3.37
N CYS A 14 -1.97 -2.60 2.69
CA CYS A 14 -0.96 -1.59 2.97
C CYS A 14 -0.84 -0.60 1.82
N PHE A 15 -0.74 0.67 2.16
CA PHE A 15 -0.47 1.73 1.17
C PHE A 15 0.91 2.32 1.44
N ASN A 16 1.66 2.55 0.39
CA ASN A 16 2.94 3.22 0.52
C ASN A 16 3.26 3.99 -0.77
N GLY A 17 3.84 5.18 -0.62
CA GLY A 17 4.24 5.98 -1.77
C GLY A 17 5.56 5.51 -2.36
N THR A 18 5.69 5.57 -3.67
CA THR A 18 6.92 5.12 -4.34
C THR A 18 8.10 6.06 -4.09
N ARG A 19 7.84 7.31 -3.64
CA ARG A 19 8.89 8.27 -3.30
C ARG A 19 9.20 8.33 -1.81
N ASP A 20 8.69 7.37 -1.03
CA ASP A 20 8.94 7.33 0.40
C ASP A 20 10.38 6.91 0.68
N ALA A 21 11.21 7.85 1.12
CA ALA A 21 12.61 7.59 1.41
C ALA A 21 12.80 6.72 2.65
N LEU A 22 11.79 6.60 3.49
CA LEU A 22 11.84 5.79 4.70
C LEU A 22 11.46 4.34 4.46
N CYS A 23 10.91 4.04 3.29
CA CYS A 23 10.45 2.70 2.98
C CYS A 23 10.87 2.34 1.55
N ARG A 24 11.91 1.55 1.43
CA ARG A 24 12.40 1.13 0.12
C ARG A 24 11.48 0.04 -0.43
N ARG A 25 11.03 0.25 -1.66
CA ARG A 25 10.09 -0.65 -2.30
C ARG A 25 10.61 -2.07 -2.41
N ASP A 26 11.86 -2.22 -2.83
CA ASP A 26 12.44 -3.55 -3.01
C ASP A 26 12.52 -4.33 -1.69
N LEU A 27 12.90 -3.65 -0.61
CA LEU A 27 13.00 -4.31 0.70
C LEU A 27 11.61 -4.64 1.24
N MET A 28 10.65 -3.74 1.05
CA MET A 28 9.28 -3.99 1.50
C MET A 28 8.67 -5.17 0.74
N GLU A 29 8.87 -5.24 -0.56
CA GLU A 29 8.34 -6.34 -1.35
C GLU A 29 8.95 -7.66 -0.96
N GLN A 30 10.23 -7.69 -0.61
CA GLN A 30 10.86 -8.89 -0.09
C GLN A 30 10.26 -9.32 1.25
N ALA A 31 10.00 -8.34 2.11
CA ALA A 31 9.49 -8.63 3.45
C ALA A 31 8.08 -9.22 3.41
N ILE A 32 7.23 -8.75 2.49
CA ILE A 32 5.84 -9.20 2.45
C ILE A 32 5.60 -10.34 1.47
N ALA A 33 6.57 -10.72 0.65
CA ALA A 33 6.41 -11.81 -0.31
C ALA A 33 5.90 -13.10 0.34
N PRO A 34 6.45 -13.54 1.50
CA PRO A 34 5.94 -14.74 2.15
C PRO A 34 4.53 -14.60 2.70
N LEU A 35 4.01 -13.37 2.78
CA LEU A 35 2.70 -13.06 3.34
C LEU A 35 1.68 -12.69 2.27
N SER A 36 2.01 -12.93 1.00
CA SER A 36 1.23 -12.43 -0.13
C SER A 36 -0.18 -12.97 -0.20
N ASP A 37 -0.46 -14.09 0.46
CA ASP A 37 -1.81 -14.65 0.50
C ASP A 37 -2.75 -13.84 1.41
N ARG A 38 -2.18 -13.05 2.33
CA ARG A 38 -2.96 -12.26 3.28
C ARG A 38 -2.71 -10.77 3.16
N TRP A 39 -1.57 -10.37 2.63
CA TRP A 39 -1.14 -8.98 2.55
C TRP A 39 -1.23 -8.48 1.12
N THR A 40 -1.88 -7.35 0.94
CA THR A 40 -1.96 -6.67 -0.35
C THR A 40 -1.22 -5.35 -0.23
N MET A 41 -0.25 -5.12 -1.11
CA MET A 41 0.47 -3.85 -1.19
C MET A 41 -0.11 -3.02 -2.31
N HIS A 42 -0.45 -1.78 -2.01
CA HIS A 42 -0.83 -0.81 -3.02
C HIS A 42 0.19 0.32 -3.03
N TRP A 43 0.99 0.38 -4.07
CA TRP A 43 2.00 1.42 -4.23
C TRP A 43 1.35 2.63 -4.89
N VAL A 44 1.44 3.78 -4.22
CA VAL A 44 0.89 5.04 -4.75
C VAL A 44 2.01 5.73 -5.52
N GLU A 45 1.91 5.67 -6.84
CA GLU A 45 2.96 6.16 -7.72
C GLU A 45 3.20 7.65 -7.52
N GLY A 46 4.45 8.03 -7.32
CA GLY A 46 4.86 9.44 -7.20
C GLY A 46 4.64 10.06 -5.83
N ALA A 47 3.99 9.36 -4.90
CA ALA A 47 3.70 9.90 -3.58
C ALA A 47 4.86 9.68 -2.61
N ASP A 48 5.02 10.59 -1.66
CA ASP A 48 6.00 10.46 -0.58
C ASP A 48 5.36 9.82 0.65
N HIS A 49 6.07 9.87 1.77
CA HIS A 49 5.61 9.27 3.03
C HIS A 49 4.26 9.83 3.50
N SER A 50 3.97 11.08 3.21
CA SER A 50 2.71 11.73 3.59
C SER A 50 1.68 11.72 2.48
N PHE A 51 1.91 10.96 1.42
CA PHE A 51 1.03 10.84 0.25
C PHE A 51 0.88 12.14 -0.54
N HIS A 52 1.93 12.97 -0.52
CA HIS A 52 2.01 14.16 -1.37
C HIS A 52 2.76 13.82 -2.65
N VAL A 53 2.38 14.46 -3.74
CA VAL A 53 3.02 14.28 -5.03
C VAL A 53 3.63 15.57 -5.52
N LEU A 54 4.65 15.44 -6.37
CA LEU A 54 5.29 16.60 -6.99
C LEU A 54 4.38 17.18 -8.07
N ARG A 55 4.50 18.49 -8.30
CA ARG A 55 3.76 19.13 -9.40
C ARG A 55 4.11 18.49 -10.74
N SER A 56 5.35 18.11 -10.92
CA SER A 56 5.83 17.47 -12.15
C SER A 56 5.18 16.12 -12.42
N SER A 57 4.54 15.52 -11.42
CA SER A 57 3.86 14.23 -11.59
C SER A 57 2.55 14.35 -12.35
N ARG A 58 2.03 15.59 -12.49
CA ARG A 58 0.73 15.89 -13.09
C ARG A 58 -0.45 15.31 -12.30
N ARG A 59 -0.19 14.92 -11.07
CA ARG A 59 -1.22 14.47 -10.13
C ARG A 59 -1.34 15.49 -9.02
N THR A 60 -2.51 15.56 -8.40
CA THR A 60 -2.72 16.37 -7.19
C THR A 60 -2.81 15.45 -5.98
N ASP A 61 -2.68 16.04 -4.79
CA ASP A 61 -2.87 15.27 -3.56
C ASP A 61 -4.30 14.74 -3.49
N GLY A 62 -5.26 15.47 -4.06
CA GLY A 62 -6.64 14.99 -4.16
C GLY A 62 -6.77 13.74 -5.03
N ASP A 63 -6.01 13.68 -6.12
CA ASP A 63 -5.99 12.48 -6.97
C ASP A 63 -5.47 11.28 -6.21
N VAL A 64 -4.44 11.48 -5.39
CA VAL A 64 -3.88 10.42 -4.56
C VAL A 64 -4.90 9.93 -3.55
N MET A 65 -5.62 10.85 -2.90
CA MET A 65 -6.63 10.45 -1.92
C MET A 65 -7.78 9.69 -2.58
N ALA A 66 -8.16 10.08 -3.81
CA ALA A 66 -9.18 9.35 -4.56
C ALA A 66 -8.71 7.94 -4.88
N GLU A 67 -7.45 7.78 -5.30
CA GLU A 67 -6.89 6.46 -5.58
C GLU A 67 -6.90 5.58 -4.34
N VAL A 68 -6.46 6.11 -3.20
CA VAL A 68 -6.43 5.37 -1.94
C VAL A 68 -7.85 4.94 -1.56
N GLY A 69 -8.82 5.85 -1.65
CA GLY A 69 -10.20 5.53 -1.33
C GLY A 69 -10.79 4.45 -2.22
N GLU A 70 -10.54 4.52 -3.52
CA GLU A 70 -11.03 3.52 -4.46
C GLU A 70 -10.38 2.15 -4.22
N ALA A 71 -9.08 2.14 -4.00
CA ALA A 71 -8.37 0.88 -3.76
C ALA A 71 -8.82 0.23 -2.46
N ALA A 72 -9.02 1.03 -1.42
CA ALA A 72 -9.50 0.51 -0.13
C ALA A 72 -10.90 -0.05 -0.27
N GLY A 73 -11.79 0.66 -0.96
CA GLY A 73 -13.16 0.19 -1.19
C GLY A 73 -13.21 -1.11 -1.97
N ALA A 74 -12.42 -1.21 -3.02
CA ALA A 74 -12.35 -2.43 -3.83
C ALA A 74 -11.80 -3.60 -3.02
N TRP A 75 -10.79 -3.35 -2.21
CA TRP A 75 -10.19 -4.39 -1.36
C TRP A 75 -11.21 -4.90 -0.34
N VAL A 76 -11.94 -3.99 0.31
CA VAL A 76 -12.98 -4.36 1.28
C VAL A 76 -14.04 -5.22 0.59
N ALA A 77 -14.50 -4.81 -0.59
CA ALA A 77 -15.53 -5.55 -1.32
C ALA A 77 -15.08 -6.98 -1.62
N ARG A 78 -13.81 -7.15 -2.06
CA ARG A 78 -13.28 -8.49 -2.32
C ARG A 78 -13.19 -9.33 -1.05
N SER A 79 -12.81 -8.69 0.05
CA SER A 79 -12.64 -9.40 1.32
C SER A 79 -13.97 -9.88 1.89
N ILE A 80 -15.05 -9.14 1.67
CA ILE A 80 -16.38 -9.54 2.17
C ILE A 80 -16.99 -10.68 1.36
N GLN A 81 -16.61 -10.81 0.11
CA GLN A 81 -17.18 -11.81 -0.79
C GLN A 81 -16.64 -13.22 -0.55
N ARG A 82 -15.72 -13.38 0.33
CA ARG A 82 -15.08 -14.68 0.59
C ARG A 82 -15.92 -15.61 1.45
#